data_5bbcf783844ef88a617441495d7051bb
#
_entry.id   5bbcf783844ef88a617441495d7051bb
#
_cell.length_a   1.000
_cell.length_b   1.000
_cell.length_c   1.000
_cell.angle_alpha   90.00
_cell.angle_beta   90.00
_cell.angle_gamma   90.00
#
_symmetry.space_group_name_H-M   'P 1'
#
loop_
_entity.id
_entity.type
_entity.pdbx_description
1 polymer ?
#
loop_
_entity_poly.entity_id
_entity_poly.type
_entity_poly.pdbx_seq_one_letter_code
_entity_poly.pdbx_strand_id
1 'polypeptide(L)'
;SLSADLAQNGQGLDGAMTQRFIDLTDYAVNTGAKGVLFTCSAFGPCIEAAAARHPRIPILKPNEAMIEEANAWRMASSKADPTIGLIASFAPTLVSMPPEFGDSCALDAQLVEDAMTALNAGDGATHDALVLAAARALAERGCGLIALAQFSMARAAPLVRSRLGLPVLTTPDTAIAKLKRLLNQ
;
A
#
# COMPACT_ATOMS: atom_id res chain seq x y z
N SER A 1 2.86 7.38 17.96
CA SER A 1 2.19 7.44 16.66
C SER A 1 0.92 6.60 16.69
N LEU A 2 -0.06 6.89 15.83
CA LEU A 2 -1.32 6.12 15.76
C LEU A 2 -1.10 4.61 15.60
N SER A 3 -0.08 4.22 14.82
CA SER A 3 0.30 2.80 14.65
C SER A 3 0.89 2.19 15.93
N ALA A 4 1.65 2.96 16.71
CA ALA A 4 2.17 2.52 17.99
C ALA A 4 1.05 2.40 19.04
N ASP A 5 0.10 3.33 19.04
CA ASP A 5 -1.07 3.30 19.93
C ASP A 5 -1.94 2.07 19.63
N LEU A 6 -2.12 1.72 18.35
CA LEU A 6 -2.86 0.52 17.93
C LEU A 6 -2.14 -0.76 18.41
N ALA A 7 -0.82 -0.82 18.28
CA ALA A 7 -0.02 -1.97 18.71
C ALA A 7 0.01 -2.15 20.25
N GLN A 8 -0.03 -1.04 21.00
CA GLN A 8 0.06 -1.08 22.47
C GLN A 8 -1.27 -1.42 23.15
N ASN A 9 -2.40 -0.98 22.57
CA ASN A 9 -3.69 -1.10 23.24
C ASN A 9 -4.40 -2.44 23.01
N GLY A 10 -3.98 -3.24 22.02
CA GLY A 10 -4.54 -4.59 21.75
C GLY A 10 -6.05 -4.64 21.43
N GLN A 11 -6.72 -3.48 21.38
CA GLN A 11 -8.18 -3.36 21.26
C GLN A 11 -8.68 -3.18 19.83
N GLY A 12 -7.78 -3.19 18.84
CA GLY A 12 -8.17 -2.97 17.45
C GLY A 12 -8.64 -1.54 17.16
N LEU A 13 -9.40 -1.37 16.08
CA LEU A 13 -9.96 -0.08 15.67
C LEU A 13 -11.25 0.18 16.44
N ASP A 14 -11.23 1.13 17.37
CA ASP A 14 -12.39 1.54 18.17
C ASP A 14 -13.03 2.86 17.66
N GLY A 15 -14.12 3.26 18.30
CA GLY A 15 -14.82 4.51 17.99
C GLY A 15 -13.96 5.76 18.24
N ALA A 16 -13.08 5.72 19.24
CA ALA A 16 -12.18 6.83 19.54
C ALA A 16 -11.12 7.00 18.44
N MET A 17 -10.57 5.89 17.94
CA MET A 17 -9.66 5.92 16.79
C MET A 17 -10.38 6.45 15.54
N THR A 18 -11.58 5.97 15.25
CA THR A 18 -12.39 6.45 14.12
C THR A 18 -12.63 7.95 14.23
N GLN A 19 -12.98 8.46 15.41
CA GLN A 19 -13.20 9.90 15.62
C GLN A 19 -11.93 10.72 15.36
N ARG A 20 -10.74 10.23 15.76
CA ARG A 20 -9.45 10.88 15.46
C ARG A 20 -9.20 11.03 13.96
N PHE A 21 -9.56 10.04 13.17
CA PHE A 21 -9.42 10.12 11.69
C PHE A 21 -10.38 11.13 11.09
N ILE A 22 -11.62 11.19 11.60
CA ILE A 22 -12.61 12.20 11.21
C ILE A 22 -12.09 13.60 11.57
N ASP A 23 -11.63 13.82 12.79
CA ASP A 23 -11.15 15.12 13.27
C ASP A 23 -9.93 15.61 12.46
N LEU A 24 -8.99 14.72 12.15
CA LEU A 24 -7.82 15.03 11.31
C LEU A 24 -8.26 15.42 9.88
N THR A 25 -9.25 14.71 9.34
CA THR A 25 -9.79 15.01 8.02
C THR A 25 -10.56 16.34 8.03
N ASP A 26 -11.40 16.57 9.03
CA ASP A 26 -12.14 17.84 9.23
C ASP A 26 -11.15 19.02 9.30
N TYR A 27 -10.05 18.85 10.06
CA TYR A 27 -8.99 19.87 10.14
C TYR A 27 -8.36 20.14 8.76
N ALA A 28 -7.95 19.08 8.03
CA ALA A 28 -7.36 19.25 6.72
C ALA A 28 -8.30 19.95 5.73
N VAL A 29 -9.57 19.54 5.69
CA VAL A 29 -10.59 20.12 4.82
C VAL A 29 -10.85 21.58 5.19
N ASN A 30 -10.98 21.90 6.48
CA ASN A 30 -11.24 23.26 6.96
C ASN A 30 -10.05 24.21 6.69
N THR A 31 -8.83 23.67 6.56
CA THR A 31 -7.64 24.44 6.15
C THR A 31 -7.46 24.53 4.64
N GLY A 32 -8.41 24.01 3.84
CA GLY A 32 -8.46 24.17 2.39
C GLY A 32 -7.89 23.01 1.59
N ALA A 33 -7.63 21.84 2.21
CA ALA A 33 -7.22 20.66 1.48
C ALA A 33 -8.28 20.26 0.44
N LYS A 34 -7.85 19.98 -0.77
CA LYS A 34 -8.70 19.51 -1.88
C LYS A 34 -8.78 18.00 -1.97
N GLY A 35 -7.93 17.29 -1.24
CA GLY A 35 -7.90 15.84 -1.12
C GLY A 35 -7.04 15.42 0.06
N VAL A 36 -7.27 14.21 0.58
CA VAL A 36 -6.53 13.64 1.70
C VAL A 36 -6.05 12.24 1.31
N LEU A 37 -4.79 11.95 1.56
CA LEU A 37 -4.20 10.63 1.40
C LEU A 37 -3.66 10.16 2.74
N PHE A 38 -4.22 9.09 3.26
CA PHE A 38 -3.68 8.40 4.41
C PHE A 38 -2.59 7.41 3.98
N THR A 39 -1.56 7.23 4.82
CA THR A 39 -0.35 6.47 4.46
C THR A 39 -0.20 5.13 5.17
N CYS A 40 -1.20 4.72 5.96
CA CYS A 40 -1.20 3.44 6.66
C CYS A 40 -2.50 2.68 6.41
N SER A 41 -2.38 1.49 5.81
CA SER A 41 -3.51 0.61 5.47
C SER A 41 -4.21 -0.02 6.67
N ALA A 42 -3.54 -0.10 7.83
CA ALA A 42 -4.10 -0.68 9.04
C ALA A 42 -5.36 0.04 9.56
N PHE A 43 -5.66 1.23 9.06
CA PHE A 43 -6.79 2.07 9.50
C PHE A 43 -7.92 2.17 8.46
N GLY A 44 -8.05 1.20 7.56
CA GLY A 44 -9.04 1.21 6.49
C GLY A 44 -10.44 1.66 6.91
N PRO A 45 -11.10 1.02 7.90
CA PRO A 45 -12.43 1.41 8.36
C PRO A 45 -12.53 2.84 8.89
N CYS A 46 -11.48 3.35 9.57
CA CYS A 46 -11.45 4.73 10.05
C CYS A 46 -11.35 5.73 8.89
N ILE A 47 -10.58 5.39 7.85
CA ILE A 47 -10.45 6.20 6.64
C ILE A 47 -11.76 6.22 5.86
N GLU A 48 -12.46 5.10 5.76
CA GLU A 48 -13.76 4.98 5.12
C GLU A 48 -14.83 5.84 5.83
N ALA A 49 -14.84 5.84 7.17
CA ALA A 49 -15.72 6.70 7.95
C ALA A 49 -15.43 8.20 7.70
N ALA A 50 -14.15 8.57 7.63
CA ALA A 50 -13.76 9.94 7.29
C ALA A 50 -14.17 10.32 5.85
N ALA A 51 -14.02 9.41 4.88
CA ALA A 51 -14.45 9.61 3.50
C ALA A 51 -15.98 9.78 3.37
N ALA A 52 -16.75 8.97 4.10
CA ALA A 52 -18.21 9.09 4.12
C ALA A 52 -18.70 10.46 4.62
N ARG A 53 -17.96 11.10 5.54
CA ARG A 53 -18.28 12.44 6.04
C ARG A 53 -18.01 13.54 5.01
N HIS A 54 -17.06 13.34 4.10
CA HIS A 54 -16.64 14.32 3.10
C HIS A 54 -16.79 13.81 1.64
N PRO A 55 -18.00 13.51 1.18
CA PRO A 55 -18.24 12.83 -0.11
C PRO A 55 -17.81 13.63 -1.34
N ARG A 56 -17.52 14.93 -1.20
CA ARG A 56 -17.08 15.81 -2.28
C ARG A 56 -15.57 15.99 -2.37
N ILE A 57 -14.83 15.40 -1.44
CA ILE A 57 -13.37 15.53 -1.36
C ILE A 57 -12.77 14.12 -1.46
N PRO A 58 -11.83 13.86 -2.39
CA PRO A 58 -11.19 12.57 -2.46
C PRO A 58 -10.37 12.30 -1.20
N ILE A 59 -10.75 11.27 -0.47
CA ILE A 59 -10.06 10.76 0.72
C ILE A 59 -9.67 9.33 0.43
N LEU A 60 -8.37 9.07 0.28
CA LEU A 60 -7.86 7.82 -0.24
C LEU A 60 -7.18 6.99 0.85
N LYS A 61 -7.41 5.69 0.79
CA LYS A 61 -6.57 4.67 1.44
C LYS A 61 -5.26 4.52 0.67
N PRO A 62 -4.16 4.09 1.32
CA PRO A 62 -2.85 4.04 0.67
C PRO A 62 -2.74 2.98 -0.43
N ASN A 63 -3.46 1.86 -0.30
CA ASN A 63 -3.30 0.64 -1.10
C ASN A 63 -4.34 0.47 -2.20
N GLU A 64 -5.51 1.12 -2.11
CA GLU A 64 -6.62 0.88 -3.05
C GLU A 64 -6.25 1.14 -4.52
N ALA A 65 -5.53 2.23 -4.80
CA ALA A 65 -5.11 2.55 -6.16
C ALA A 65 -4.10 1.54 -6.72
N MET A 66 -3.21 1.02 -5.87
CA MET A 66 -2.26 -0.02 -6.27
C MET A 66 -2.97 -1.33 -6.59
N ILE A 67 -3.96 -1.71 -5.79
CA ILE A 67 -4.78 -2.90 -6.02
C ILE A 67 -5.59 -2.77 -7.32
N GLU A 68 -6.21 -1.60 -7.55
CA GLU A 68 -6.92 -1.32 -8.81
C GLU A 68 -5.99 -1.46 -10.03
N GLU A 69 -4.80 -0.88 -10.00
CA GLU A 69 -3.84 -0.95 -11.11
C GLU A 69 -3.29 -2.37 -11.28
N ALA A 70 -3.02 -3.11 -10.20
CA ALA A 70 -2.59 -4.49 -10.27
C ALA A 70 -3.68 -5.41 -10.87
N ASN A 71 -4.94 -5.22 -10.49
CA ASN A 71 -6.06 -5.94 -11.06
C ASN A 71 -6.28 -5.57 -12.54
N ALA A 72 -6.15 -4.31 -12.91
CA ALA A 72 -6.22 -3.88 -14.31
C ALA A 72 -5.11 -4.52 -15.16
N TRP A 73 -3.87 -4.57 -14.64
CA TRP A 73 -2.77 -5.28 -15.29
C TRP A 73 -3.08 -6.76 -15.48
N ARG A 74 -3.62 -7.42 -14.45
CA ARG A 74 -4.00 -8.84 -14.51
C ARG A 74 -5.05 -9.09 -15.60
N MET A 75 -6.08 -8.25 -15.67
CA MET A 75 -7.15 -8.36 -16.69
C MET A 75 -6.65 -8.12 -18.12
N ALA A 76 -5.64 -7.26 -18.29
CA ALA A 76 -5.02 -6.98 -19.58
C ALA A 76 -3.93 -7.97 -19.98
N SER A 77 -3.52 -8.88 -19.08
CA SER A 77 -2.46 -9.85 -19.33
C SER A 77 -2.91 -10.92 -20.33
N SER A 78 -2.02 -11.28 -21.24
CA SER A 78 -2.23 -12.42 -22.15
C SER A 78 -1.94 -13.79 -21.52
N LYS A 79 -1.39 -13.84 -20.31
CA LYS A 79 -1.18 -15.08 -19.55
C LYS A 79 -2.52 -15.63 -19.06
N ALA A 80 -2.66 -16.94 -19.06
CA ALA A 80 -3.90 -17.61 -18.60
C ALA A 80 -4.17 -17.36 -17.10
N ASP A 81 -3.11 -17.29 -16.29
CA ASP A 81 -3.19 -17.06 -14.84
C ASP A 81 -2.04 -16.15 -14.39
N PRO A 82 -2.18 -14.83 -14.60
CA PRO A 82 -1.13 -13.88 -14.26
C PRO A 82 -1.07 -13.66 -12.74
N THR A 83 0.06 -14.05 -12.14
CA THR A 83 0.30 -13.96 -10.70
C THR A 83 0.96 -12.62 -10.35
N ILE A 84 0.48 -11.98 -9.31
CA ILE A 84 1.02 -10.75 -8.72
C ILE A 84 1.89 -11.12 -7.53
N GLY A 85 3.13 -10.65 -7.50
CA GLY A 85 4.02 -10.75 -6.35
C GLY A 85 3.79 -9.59 -5.38
N LEU A 86 3.32 -9.85 -4.16
CA LEU A 86 3.09 -8.85 -3.12
C LEU A 86 4.22 -8.90 -2.08
N ILE A 87 4.93 -7.79 -1.88
CA ILE A 87 6.02 -7.71 -0.89
C ILE A 87 5.63 -6.75 0.22
N ALA A 88 5.80 -7.20 1.45
CA ALA A 88 5.63 -6.38 2.66
C ALA A 88 6.80 -6.57 3.63
N SER A 89 7.11 -5.55 4.43
CA SER A 89 8.06 -5.60 5.54
C SER A 89 7.39 -5.64 6.90
N PHE A 90 6.05 -5.75 6.94
CA PHE A 90 5.23 -5.80 8.15
C PHE A 90 4.17 -6.89 8.01
N ALA A 91 4.28 -7.94 8.83
CA ALA A 91 3.45 -9.15 8.72
C ALA A 91 1.93 -8.89 8.70
N PRO A 92 1.36 -8.00 9.52
CA PRO A 92 -0.08 -7.71 9.47
C PRO A 92 -0.58 -7.21 8.11
N THR A 93 0.28 -6.59 7.29
CA THR A 93 -0.06 -6.18 5.93
C THR A 93 -0.39 -7.37 5.03
N LEU A 94 0.33 -8.50 5.20
CA LEU A 94 0.08 -9.72 4.43
C LEU A 94 -1.15 -10.51 4.91
N VAL A 95 -1.73 -10.11 6.03
CA VAL A 95 -3.02 -10.65 6.51
C VAL A 95 -4.17 -9.78 5.96
N SER A 96 -4.04 -8.46 6.02
CA SER A 96 -5.13 -7.54 5.70
C SER A 96 -5.25 -7.19 4.21
N MET A 97 -4.14 -7.11 3.47
CA MET A 97 -4.16 -6.63 2.08
C MET A 97 -4.58 -7.68 1.04
N PRO A 98 -4.17 -8.97 1.11
CA PRO A 98 -4.54 -9.96 0.11
C PRO A 98 -6.05 -10.08 -0.15
N PRO A 99 -6.94 -10.08 0.86
CA PRO A 99 -8.39 -10.12 0.61
C PRO A 99 -8.91 -8.95 -0.23
N GLU A 100 -8.25 -7.79 -0.19
CA GLU A 100 -8.66 -6.61 -0.95
C GLU A 100 -8.45 -6.77 -2.48
N PHE A 101 -7.60 -7.72 -2.93
CA PHE A 101 -7.41 -8.04 -4.35
C PHE A 101 -8.57 -8.87 -4.92
N GLY A 102 -9.39 -9.49 -4.06
CA GLY A 102 -10.49 -10.38 -4.44
C GLY A 102 -10.06 -11.84 -4.61
N ASP A 103 -11.00 -12.75 -4.42
CA ASP A 103 -10.77 -14.21 -4.34
C ASP A 103 -10.18 -14.83 -5.61
N SER A 104 -10.41 -14.20 -6.77
CA SER A 104 -9.92 -14.69 -8.07
C SER A 104 -8.51 -14.20 -8.43
N CYS A 105 -7.85 -13.42 -7.57
CA CYS A 105 -6.54 -12.90 -7.84
C CYS A 105 -5.44 -13.86 -7.37
N ALA A 106 -4.63 -14.37 -8.32
CA ALA A 106 -3.45 -15.14 -7.96
C ALA A 106 -2.38 -14.22 -7.37
N LEU A 107 -2.15 -14.35 -6.07
CA LEU A 107 -1.14 -13.62 -5.32
C LEU A 107 -0.09 -14.58 -4.77
N ASP A 108 1.18 -14.22 -4.94
CA ASP A 108 2.31 -14.80 -4.21
C ASP A 108 2.88 -13.72 -3.28
N ALA A 109 2.71 -13.90 -1.99
CA ALA A 109 3.05 -12.91 -0.98
C ALA A 109 4.35 -13.25 -0.26
N GLN A 110 5.21 -12.27 -0.06
CA GLN A 110 6.49 -12.44 0.63
C GLN A 110 6.73 -11.37 1.69
N LEU A 111 7.00 -11.83 2.91
CA LEU A 111 7.42 -10.98 4.02
C LEU A 111 8.94 -10.76 3.99
N VAL A 112 9.37 -9.52 4.23
CA VAL A 112 10.78 -9.12 4.33
C VAL A 112 10.96 -8.25 5.59
N GLU A 113 10.86 -8.87 6.78
CA GLU A 113 10.91 -8.16 8.07
C GLU A 113 12.22 -7.41 8.27
N ASP A 114 13.35 -7.99 7.87
CA ASP A 114 14.68 -7.37 7.99
C ASP A 114 14.81 -6.07 7.21
N ALA A 115 13.99 -5.87 6.15
CA ALA A 115 13.97 -4.61 5.42
C ALA A 115 13.51 -3.44 6.30
N MET A 116 12.50 -3.64 7.17
CA MET A 116 12.06 -2.60 8.11
C MET A 116 13.15 -2.32 9.16
N THR A 117 13.80 -3.36 9.67
CA THR A 117 14.90 -3.25 10.63
C THR A 117 16.07 -2.44 10.03
N ALA A 118 16.49 -2.75 8.81
CA ALA A 118 17.53 -2.00 8.10
C ALA A 118 17.13 -0.53 7.90
N LEU A 119 15.90 -0.27 7.48
CA LEU A 119 15.41 1.08 7.27
C LEU A 119 15.39 1.91 8.55
N ASN A 120 14.95 1.32 9.66
CA ASN A 120 14.92 1.97 10.98
C ASN A 120 16.33 2.26 11.51
N ALA A 121 17.32 1.46 11.11
CA ALA A 121 18.74 1.70 11.41
C ALA A 121 19.39 2.74 10.47
N GLY A 122 18.64 3.28 9.50
CA GLY A 122 19.17 4.22 8.50
C GLY A 122 19.91 3.55 7.34
N ASP A 123 19.95 2.22 7.30
CA ASP A 123 20.60 1.44 6.24
C ASP A 123 19.63 1.18 5.06
N GLY A 124 19.42 2.23 4.28
CA GLY A 124 18.56 2.14 3.11
C GLY A 124 19.11 1.25 2.01
N ALA A 125 20.43 1.06 1.92
CA ALA A 125 21.02 0.19 0.90
C ALA A 125 20.69 -1.28 1.17
N THR A 126 20.83 -1.73 2.40
CA THR A 126 20.42 -3.07 2.83
C THR A 126 18.92 -3.28 2.66
N HIS A 127 18.08 -2.29 3.06
CA HIS A 127 16.64 -2.34 2.79
C HIS A 127 16.34 -2.63 1.31
N ASP A 128 16.91 -1.83 0.41
CA ASP A 128 16.63 -1.93 -1.03
C ASP A 128 17.15 -3.26 -1.62
N ALA A 129 18.29 -3.75 -1.14
CA ALA A 129 18.83 -5.05 -1.54
C ALA A 129 17.95 -6.23 -1.10
N LEU A 130 17.41 -6.19 0.12
CA LEU A 130 16.48 -7.22 0.64
C LEU A 130 15.17 -7.24 -0.16
N VAL A 131 14.60 -6.06 -0.45
CA VAL A 131 13.40 -5.96 -1.29
C VAL A 131 13.65 -6.48 -2.70
N LEU A 132 14.82 -6.17 -3.30
CA LEU A 132 15.19 -6.72 -4.61
C LEU A 132 15.34 -8.24 -4.58
N ALA A 133 15.94 -8.80 -3.53
CA ALA A 133 16.08 -10.26 -3.40
C ALA A 133 14.71 -10.96 -3.34
N ALA A 134 13.77 -10.41 -2.56
CA ALA A 134 12.39 -10.91 -2.50
C ALA A 134 11.68 -10.80 -3.87
N ALA A 135 11.85 -9.66 -4.55
CA ALA A 135 11.24 -9.45 -5.87
C ALA A 135 11.78 -10.44 -6.92
N ARG A 136 13.09 -10.78 -6.86
CA ARG A 136 13.67 -11.82 -7.72
C ARG A 136 13.07 -13.19 -7.46
N ALA A 137 12.97 -13.59 -6.20
CA ALA A 137 12.37 -14.87 -5.83
C ALA A 137 10.92 -14.98 -6.33
N LEU A 138 10.13 -13.90 -6.23
CA LEU A 138 8.77 -13.84 -6.78
C LEU A 138 8.76 -13.94 -8.31
N ALA A 139 9.66 -13.25 -9.00
CA ALA A 139 9.78 -13.32 -10.45
C ALA A 139 10.16 -14.74 -10.92
N GLU A 140 11.09 -15.41 -10.23
CA GLU A 140 11.48 -16.80 -10.48
C GLU A 140 10.35 -17.80 -10.26
N ARG A 141 9.41 -17.49 -9.35
CA ARG A 141 8.17 -18.26 -9.15
C ARG A 141 7.06 -17.93 -10.17
N GLY A 142 7.33 -17.04 -11.12
CA GLY A 142 6.44 -16.75 -12.25
C GLY A 142 5.57 -15.51 -12.09
N CYS A 143 5.74 -14.72 -11.02
CA CYS A 143 5.05 -13.44 -10.87
C CYS A 143 5.40 -12.50 -12.03
N GLY A 144 4.41 -11.90 -12.64
CA GLY A 144 4.58 -11.00 -13.78
C GLY A 144 4.51 -9.52 -13.42
N LEU A 145 4.12 -9.20 -12.19
CA LEU A 145 4.07 -7.87 -11.63
C LEU A 145 4.51 -7.94 -10.16
N ILE A 146 5.22 -6.92 -9.68
CA ILE A 146 5.60 -6.78 -8.27
C ILE A 146 4.85 -5.60 -7.67
N ALA A 147 4.17 -5.83 -6.55
CA ALA A 147 3.46 -4.82 -5.77
C ALA A 147 4.17 -4.61 -4.41
N LEU A 148 4.66 -3.40 -4.17
CA LEU A 148 5.31 -3.02 -2.92
C LEU A 148 4.28 -2.42 -1.96
N ALA A 149 3.89 -3.20 -0.94
CA ALA A 149 2.71 -2.97 -0.11
C ALA A 149 2.79 -1.77 0.84
N GLN A 150 3.95 -1.16 1.03
CA GLN A 150 4.14 -0.08 2.00
C GLN A 150 4.82 1.13 1.39
N PHE A 151 4.45 2.33 1.90
CA PHE A 151 5.04 3.60 1.46
C PHE A 151 6.57 3.61 1.56
N SER A 152 7.10 3.08 2.65
CA SER A 152 8.55 3.00 2.89
C SER A 152 9.30 2.17 1.85
N MET A 153 8.64 1.17 1.24
CA MET A 153 9.25 0.28 0.25
C MET A 153 9.38 0.92 -1.13
N ALA A 154 8.67 2.03 -1.41
CA ALA A 154 8.69 2.69 -2.71
C ALA A 154 10.10 3.12 -3.13
N ARG A 155 10.99 3.40 -2.19
CA ARG A 155 12.39 3.72 -2.42
C ARG A 155 13.16 2.62 -3.18
N ALA A 156 12.79 1.35 -3.00
CA ALA A 156 13.42 0.23 -3.68
C ALA A 156 12.91 0.04 -5.12
N ALA A 157 11.78 0.63 -5.49
CA ALA A 157 11.16 0.42 -6.79
C ALA A 157 12.08 0.71 -8.01
N PRO A 158 12.86 1.80 -8.04
CA PRO A 158 13.78 2.04 -9.15
C PRO A 158 14.80 0.92 -9.32
N LEU A 159 15.37 0.42 -8.22
CA LEU A 159 16.31 -0.70 -8.24
C LEU A 159 15.65 -1.98 -8.74
N VAL A 160 14.47 -2.32 -8.23
CA VAL A 160 13.71 -3.52 -8.64
C VAL A 160 13.35 -3.44 -10.14
N ARG A 161 12.82 -2.32 -10.62
CA ARG A 161 12.48 -2.09 -12.03
C ARG A 161 13.69 -2.30 -12.94
N SER A 162 14.84 -1.70 -12.57
CA SER A 162 16.07 -1.77 -13.39
C SER A 162 16.66 -3.18 -13.46
N ARG A 163 16.42 -4.03 -12.46
CA ARG A 163 17.02 -5.36 -12.35
C ARG A 163 16.14 -6.49 -12.89
N LEU A 164 14.82 -6.32 -12.87
CA LEU A 164 13.88 -7.38 -13.26
C LEU A 164 13.17 -7.11 -14.59
N GLY A 165 13.07 -5.87 -15.04
CA GLY A 165 12.31 -5.53 -16.24
C GLY A 165 10.81 -5.81 -16.13
N LEU A 166 10.29 -6.03 -14.91
CA LEU A 166 8.87 -6.26 -14.64
C LEU A 166 8.20 -4.95 -14.22
N PRO A 167 6.87 -4.82 -14.43
CA PRO A 167 6.09 -3.78 -13.80
C PRO A 167 6.22 -3.84 -12.28
N VAL A 168 6.49 -2.69 -11.66
CA VAL A 168 6.57 -2.54 -10.20
C VAL A 168 5.64 -1.44 -9.78
N LEU A 169 4.61 -1.79 -9.02
CA LEU A 169 3.68 -0.84 -8.42
C LEU A 169 4.09 -0.51 -7.00
N THR A 170 3.88 0.75 -6.62
CA THR A 170 4.09 1.22 -5.26
C THR A 170 2.83 1.92 -4.76
N THR A 171 2.54 1.79 -3.49
CA THR A 171 1.39 2.45 -2.87
C THR A 171 1.42 3.98 -3.03
N PRO A 172 2.56 4.71 -2.85
CA PRO A 172 2.56 6.15 -3.04
C PRO A 172 2.39 6.58 -4.50
N ASP A 173 3.07 5.92 -5.47
CA ASP A 173 2.99 6.32 -6.88
C ASP A 173 1.54 6.21 -7.40
N THR A 174 0.89 5.08 -7.14
CA THR A 174 -0.47 4.81 -7.60
C THR A 174 -1.50 5.69 -6.89
N ALA A 175 -1.37 5.87 -5.57
CA ALA A 175 -2.27 6.73 -4.80
C ALA A 175 -2.18 8.20 -5.23
N ILE A 176 -0.96 8.72 -5.46
CA ILE A 176 -0.77 10.09 -5.94
C ILE A 176 -1.33 10.24 -7.36
N ALA A 177 -1.11 9.26 -8.24
CA ALA A 177 -1.67 9.28 -9.59
C ALA A 177 -3.22 9.30 -9.57
N LYS A 178 -3.83 8.46 -8.72
CA LYS A 178 -5.30 8.45 -8.52
C LYS A 178 -5.80 9.78 -7.99
N LEU A 179 -5.15 10.32 -6.94
CA LEU A 179 -5.54 11.59 -6.34
C LEU A 179 -5.49 12.72 -7.36
N LYS A 180 -4.41 12.82 -8.16
CA LYS A 180 -4.31 13.82 -9.23
C LYS A 180 -5.42 13.70 -10.27
N ARG A 181 -5.80 12.48 -10.68
CA ARG A 181 -6.92 12.27 -11.59
C ARG A 181 -8.23 12.80 -11.01
N LEU A 182 -8.50 12.52 -9.74
CA LEU A 182 -9.73 12.94 -9.05
C LEU A 182 -9.80 14.47 -8.83
N LEU A 183 -8.66 15.12 -8.65
CA LEU A 183 -8.60 16.58 -8.46
C LEU A 183 -8.69 17.37 -9.77
N ASN A 184 -8.46 16.72 -10.93
CA ASN A 184 -8.50 17.37 -12.25
C ASN A 184 -9.84 17.11 -12.98
N GLN A 185 -10.79 16.45 -12.36
CA GLN A 185 -12.16 16.26 -12.85
C GLN A 185 -13.07 17.39 -12.35
#